data_19cc280675569652ae9bd2e584fc5cfb
#
_entry.id   19cc280675569652ae9bd2e584fc5cfb
#
_cell.length_a   1.000
_cell.length_b   1.000
_cell.length_c   1.000
_cell.angle_alpha   90.00
_cell.angle_beta   90.00
_cell.angle_gamma   90.00
#
_symmetry.space_group_name_H-M   'P 1'
#
loop_
_entity.id
_entity.type
_entity.pdbx_description
1 polymer ?
#
loop_
_entity_poly.entity_id
_entity_poly.type
_entity_poly.pdbx_seq_one_letter_code
_entity_poly.pdbx_strand_id
1 'polypeptide(L)'
;MDNTLPPLKRIAAIHDLSGLGKCSLTVALPVISATGVECACIPTAVLSTHTGEFTGWTFRDLSDDMLSIAHHWQRIGVRIDGVYSGYLASPEQARADA
;
A
#
# COMPACT_ATOMS: atom_id res chain seq x y z
N MET A 1 -29.26 2.14 -3.13
CA MET A 1 -28.13 2.90 -2.53
C MET A 1 -28.57 4.31 -2.23
N ASP A 2 -28.21 4.82 -1.08
CA ASP A 2 -28.58 6.18 -0.68
C ASP A 2 -27.62 7.19 -1.30
N ASN A 3 -28.12 8.00 -2.23
CA ASN A 3 -27.31 9.00 -2.93
C ASN A 3 -27.05 10.27 -2.12
N THR A 4 -27.60 10.37 -0.91
CA THR A 4 -27.36 11.51 -0.04
C THR A 4 -26.08 11.36 0.78
N LEU A 5 -25.54 10.13 0.86
CA LEU A 5 -24.30 9.90 1.60
C LEU A 5 -23.09 10.28 0.75
N PRO A 6 -22.09 10.94 1.35
CA PRO A 6 -20.87 11.22 0.61
C PRO A 6 -20.13 9.92 0.29
N PRO A 7 -19.36 9.86 -0.80
CA PRO A 7 -18.53 8.69 -1.09
C PRO A 7 -17.49 8.49 0.02
N LEU A 8 -17.13 7.22 0.23
CA LEU A 8 -16.06 6.90 1.19
C LEU A 8 -14.74 7.54 0.74
N LYS A 9 -14.01 8.04 1.72
CA LYS A 9 -12.63 8.47 1.48
C LYS A 9 -11.78 7.25 1.12
N ARG A 10 -10.79 7.50 0.28
CA ARG A 10 -9.85 6.45 -0.14
C ARG A 10 -8.43 6.89 0.13
N ILE A 11 -7.67 6.05 0.83
CA ILE A 11 -6.27 6.28 1.13
C ILE A 11 -5.44 5.24 0.39
N ALA A 12 -4.38 5.68 -0.28
CA ALA A 12 -3.40 4.78 -0.86
C ALA A 12 -2.37 4.44 0.21
N ALA A 13 -2.26 3.17 0.55
CA ALA A 13 -1.25 2.67 1.49
C ALA A 13 -0.09 2.10 0.68
N ILE A 14 1.06 2.75 0.78
CA ILE A 14 2.27 2.39 0.04
C ILE A 14 3.25 1.79 1.03
N HIS A 15 3.36 0.47 1.05
CA HIS A 15 4.12 -0.24 2.07
C HIS A 15 4.50 -1.63 1.55
N ASP A 16 5.47 -2.27 2.20
CA ASP A 16 5.80 -3.65 1.88
C ASP A 16 4.70 -4.59 2.35
N LEU A 17 4.68 -5.78 1.78
CA LEU A 17 3.80 -6.88 2.17
C LEU A 17 4.64 -8.02 2.71
N SER A 18 4.53 -8.27 4.01
CA SER A 18 5.19 -9.40 4.66
C SER A 18 4.17 -10.49 4.91
N GLY A 19 4.47 -11.70 4.44
CA GLY A 19 3.53 -12.82 4.53
C GLY A 19 3.33 -13.31 5.94
N LEU A 20 4.36 -13.21 6.78
CA LEU A 20 4.30 -13.64 8.18
C LEU A 20 4.81 -12.53 9.06
N GLY A 21 4.08 -12.24 10.13
CA GLY A 21 4.39 -11.16 11.05
C GLY A 21 3.30 -10.08 11.05
N LYS A 22 3.21 -9.33 12.13
CA LYS A 22 2.17 -8.32 12.32
C LYS A 22 2.71 -6.94 12.01
N CYS A 23 2.97 -6.68 10.73
CA CYS A 23 3.52 -5.39 10.30
C CYS A 23 3.16 -5.14 8.84
N SER A 24 3.54 -3.94 8.35
CA SER A 24 3.39 -3.54 6.94
C SER A 24 1.93 -3.53 6.48
N LEU A 25 1.64 -3.87 5.22
CA LEU A 25 0.28 -3.82 4.69
C LEU A 25 -0.69 -4.72 5.43
N THR A 26 -0.23 -5.83 6.01
CA THR A 26 -1.10 -6.73 6.75
C THR A 26 -1.66 -6.10 8.02
N VAL A 27 -1.01 -5.05 8.53
CA VAL A 27 -1.51 -4.25 9.66
C VAL A 27 -2.20 -2.98 9.15
N ALA A 28 -1.58 -2.27 8.21
CA ALA A 28 -2.12 -1.00 7.73
C ALA A 28 -3.52 -1.16 7.11
N LEU A 29 -3.72 -2.21 6.32
CA LEU A 29 -4.99 -2.43 5.64
C LEU A 29 -6.17 -2.56 6.62
N PRO A 30 -6.15 -3.48 7.60
CA PRO A 30 -7.28 -3.59 8.52
C PRO A 30 -7.44 -2.37 9.43
N VAL A 31 -6.34 -1.74 9.85
CA VAL A 31 -6.41 -0.56 10.72
C VAL A 31 -7.07 0.61 9.98
N ILE A 32 -6.66 0.88 8.76
CA ILE A 32 -7.25 1.96 7.96
C ILE A 32 -8.71 1.64 7.65
N SER A 33 -9.02 0.41 7.26
CA SER A 33 -10.39 -0.01 6.94
C SER A 33 -11.31 0.11 8.14
N ALA A 34 -10.82 -0.16 9.35
CA ALA A 34 -11.62 -0.08 10.57
C ALA A 34 -12.07 1.37 10.87
N THR A 35 -11.43 2.38 10.30
CA THR A 35 -11.83 3.78 10.47
C THR A 35 -12.96 4.20 9.52
N GLY A 36 -13.42 3.31 8.65
CA GLY A 36 -14.44 3.63 7.64
C GLY A 36 -13.87 4.21 6.36
N VAL A 37 -12.56 4.13 6.17
CA VAL A 37 -11.86 4.62 4.99
C VAL A 37 -11.46 3.43 4.12
N GLU A 38 -11.64 3.55 2.80
CA GLU A 38 -11.16 2.53 1.87
C GLU A 38 -9.63 2.59 1.78
N CYS A 39 -8.98 1.44 1.92
CA CYS A 39 -7.54 1.34 1.80
C CYS A 39 -7.18 0.67 0.48
N ALA A 40 -6.60 1.45 -0.43
CA ALA A 40 -6.07 0.95 -1.70
C ALA A 40 -4.57 0.70 -1.51
N CYS A 41 -4.09 -0.46 -1.91
CA CYS A 41 -2.73 -0.88 -1.58
C CYS A 41 -1.80 -0.85 -2.78
N ILE A 42 -0.63 -0.24 -2.61
CA ILE A 42 0.49 -0.35 -3.56
C ILE A 42 1.65 -1.01 -2.79
N PRO A 43 1.93 -2.29 -3.04
CA PRO A 43 3.04 -2.96 -2.36
C PRO A 43 4.37 -2.49 -2.93
N THR A 44 5.32 -2.15 -2.04
CA THR A 44 6.68 -1.75 -2.43
C THR A 44 7.60 -2.95 -2.60
N ALA A 45 7.31 -4.01 -1.88
CA ALA A 45 8.08 -5.25 -1.90
C ALA A 45 7.23 -6.35 -1.30
N VAL A 46 7.54 -7.58 -1.63
CA VAL A 46 6.96 -8.77 -0.99
C VAL A 46 8.06 -9.51 -0.26
N LEU A 47 7.82 -9.77 1.02
CA LEU A 47 8.74 -10.53 1.86
C LEU A 47 8.01 -11.74 2.43
N SER A 48 8.73 -12.83 2.65
CA SER A 48 8.14 -14.01 3.29
C SER A 48 7.76 -13.73 4.74
N THR A 49 8.56 -12.92 5.44
CA THR A 49 8.33 -12.52 6.83
C THR A 49 8.77 -11.08 7.01
N HIS A 50 8.39 -10.44 8.14
CA HIS A 50 9.03 -9.20 8.49
C HIS A 50 10.49 -9.46 8.94
N THR A 51 11.32 -8.42 8.95
CA THR A 51 12.76 -8.57 9.12
C THR A 51 13.23 -8.43 10.57
N GLY A 52 12.35 -8.04 11.48
CA GLY A 52 12.73 -7.76 12.86
C GLY A 52 12.99 -8.98 13.72
N GLU A 53 12.24 -10.07 13.51
CA GLU A 53 12.31 -11.26 14.35
C GLU A 53 12.78 -12.51 13.60
N PHE A 54 12.82 -12.45 12.27
CA PHE A 54 13.12 -13.61 11.43
C PHE A 54 14.40 -13.37 10.64
N THR A 55 15.06 -14.48 10.26
CA THR A 55 16.24 -14.45 9.39
C THR A 55 16.00 -15.33 8.17
N GLY A 56 16.80 -15.11 7.12
CA GLY A 56 16.68 -15.93 5.91
C GLY A 56 15.41 -15.67 5.11
N TRP A 57 14.74 -14.51 5.32
CA TRP A 57 13.52 -14.18 4.61
C TRP A 57 13.77 -13.92 3.13
N THR A 58 12.75 -14.17 2.33
CA THR A 58 12.79 -13.84 0.89
C THR A 58 12.33 -12.40 0.68
N PHE A 59 12.82 -11.79 -0.38
CA PHE A 59 12.52 -10.40 -0.69
C PHE A 59 12.36 -10.24 -2.21
N ARG A 60 11.30 -9.54 -2.62
CA ARG A 60 11.13 -9.13 -4.01
C ARG A 60 10.76 -7.66 -4.06
N ASP A 61 11.59 -6.88 -4.73
CA ASP A 61 11.34 -5.46 -4.98
C ASP A 61 10.25 -5.30 -6.04
N LEU A 62 9.32 -4.38 -5.82
CA LEU A 62 8.20 -4.11 -6.73
C LEU A 62 8.21 -2.68 -7.25
N SER A 63 9.38 -2.02 -7.30
CA SER A 63 9.47 -0.62 -7.75
C SER A 63 8.82 -0.39 -9.10
N ASP A 64 9.09 -1.26 -10.08
CA ASP A 64 8.50 -1.11 -11.41
C ASP A 64 6.99 -1.31 -11.39
N ASP A 65 6.51 -2.24 -10.57
CA ASP A 65 5.08 -2.50 -10.45
C ASP A 65 4.34 -1.35 -9.80
N MET A 66 4.97 -0.62 -8.88
CA MET A 66 4.37 0.56 -8.26
C MET A 66 3.96 1.59 -9.30
N LEU A 67 4.84 1.90 -10.23
CA LEU A 67 4.56 2.85 -11.30
C LEU A 67 3.43 2.35 -12.21
N SER A 68 3.45 1.07 -12.56
CA SER A 68 2.40 0.46 -13.39
C SER A 68 1.04 0.54 -12.72
N ILE A 69 0.98 0.25 -11.43
CA ILE A 69 -0.26 0.33 -10.64
C ILE A 69 -0.75 1.78 -10.60
N ALA A 70 0.13 2.72 -10.27
CA ALA A 70 -0.26 4.12 -10.15
C ALA A 70 -0.76 4.68 -11.50
N HIS A 71 -0.08 4.35 -12.60
CA HIS A 71 -0.50 4.78 -13.93
C HIS A 71 -1.84 4.19 -14.32
N HIS A 72 -2.08 2.92 -14.00
CA HIS A 72 -3.38 2.28 -14.26
C HIS A 72 -4.49 2.98 -13.50
N TRP A 73 -4.29 3.24 -12.21
CA TRP A 73 -5.30 3.94 -11.41
C TRP A 73 -5.60 5.33 -11.97
N GLN A 74 -4.57 6.03 -12.44
CA GLN A 74 -4.75 7.34 -13.05
C GLN A 74 -5.60 7.26 -14.32
N ARG A 75 -5.34 6.25 -15.18
CA ARG A 75 -6.09 6.06 -16.43
C ARG A 75 -7.56 5.77 -16.16
N ILE A 76 -7.89 5.03 -15.13
CA ILE A 76 -9.29 4.70 -14.82
C ILE A 76 -9.97 5.72 -13.92
N GLY A 77 -9.26 6.82 -13.59
CA GLY A 77 -9.86 7.92 -12.86
C GLY A 77 -10.06 7.66 -11.36
N VAL A 78 -9.23 6.83 -10.75
CA VAL A 78 -9.33 6.56 -9.31
C VAL A 78 -8.97 7.82 -8.52
N ARG A 79 -9.84 8.20 -7.60
CA ARG A 79 -9.60 9.31 -6.70
C ARG A 79 -8.94 8.82 -5.41
N ILE A 80 -7.83 9.44 -5.06
CA ILE A 80 -7.11 9.18 -3.82
C ILE A 80 -7.19 10.43 -2.96
N ASP A 81 -7.69 10.30 -1.74
CA ASP A 81 -7.86 11.43 -0.82
C ASP A 81 -6.66 11.63 0.10
N GLY A 82 -5.84 10.62 0.28
CA GLY A 82 -4.63 10.71 1.09
C GLY A 82 -3.69 9.56 0.82
N VAL A 83 -2.47 9.69 1.30
CA VAL A 83 -1.42 8.69 1.12
C VAL A 83 -0.82 8.35 2.48
N TYR A 84 -0.72 7.06 2.77
CA TYR A 84 0.04 6.53 3.89
C TYR A 84 1.24 5.79 3.31
N SER A 85 2.45 6.23 3.65
CA SER A 85 3.67 5.64 3.13
C SER A 85 4.48 5.07 4.27
N GLY A 86 4.86 3.82 4.16
CA GLY A 86 5.71 3.13 5.11
C GLY A 86 7.09 2.89 4.56
N TYR A 87 7.53 1.62 4.58
CA TYR A 87 8.85 1.25 4.11
C TYR A 87 9.01 1.48 2.61
N LEU A 88 10.08 2.17 2.23
CA LEU A 88 10.47 2.37 0.83
C LEU A 88 11.81 1.66 0.60
N ALA A 89 11.84 0.78 -0.40
CA ALA A 89 13.01 -0.07 -0.65
C ALA A 89 14.13 0.66 -1.37
N SER A 90 13.84 1.77 -2.06
CA SER A 90 14.81 2.47 -2.89
C SER A 90 14.40 3.92 -3.13
N PRO A 91 15.34 4.79 -3.57
CA PRO A 91 14.99 6.15 -3.97
C PRO A 91 13.98 6.21 -5.12
N GLU A 92 14.01 5.23 -6.00
CA GLU A 92 13.03 5.15 -7.10
C GLU A 92 11.63 4.99 -6.56
N GLN A 93 11.44 4.21 -5.52
CA GLN A 93 10.14 4.07 -4.88
C GLN A 93 9.67 5.38 -4.26
N ALA A 94 10.57 6.13 -3.66
CA ALA A 94 10.23 7.43 -3.11
C ALA A 94 9.74 8.39 -4.19
N ARG A 95 10.34 8.36 -5.38
CA ARG A 95 9.88 9.17 -6.51
C ARG A 95 8.54 8.70 -7.06
N ALA A 96 8.30 7.40 -7.08
CA ALA A 96 7.03 6.84 -7.51
C ALA A 96 5.90 7.23 -6.53
N ASP A 97 6.22 7.36 -5.25
CA ASP A 97 5.29 7.74 -4.20
C ASP A 97 4.83 9.21 -4.36
N ALA A 98 5.69 10.02 -4.91
CA ALA A 98 5.34 11.42 -5.15
C ALA A 98 4.36 11.55 -6.31
#